data_eaa5e321a03a3a771f423dc4eba3e458
#
_entry.id   eaa5e321a03a3a771f423dc4eba3e458
#
_cell.length_a   1.000
_cell.length_b   1.000
_cell.length_c   1.000
_cell.angle_alpha   90.00
_cell.angle_beta   90.00
_cell.angle_gamma   90.00
#
_symmetry.space_group_name_H-M   'P 1'
#
loop_
_entity.id
_entity.type
_entity.pdbx_description
1 polymer ?
#
loop_
_entity_poly.entity_id
_entity_poly.type
_entity_poly.pdbx_seq_one_letter_code
_entity_poly.pdbx_strand_id
1 'polypeptide(L)'
;MSKQVPTHYRKQPIQPIEIIDAYGLDFKRGNALKYLLRAGYKPNEEKNDDLLKAVWYLICEMHSIELADEINAQLLVDATRDA
;
A
#
# COMPACT_ATOMS: atom_id res chain seq x y z
N MET A 1 -25.77 -1.93 -6.64
CA MET A 1 -25.39 -0.53 -6.86
C MET A 1 -23.99 -0.45 -7.44
N SER A 2 -23.83 0.27 -8.49
CA SER A 2 -22.52 0.40 -9.11
C SER A 2 -21.81 1.64 -8.59
N LYS A 3 -20.56 1.46 -8.23
CA LYS A 3 -19.69 2.57 -7.88
C LYS A 3 -18.72 2.80 -9.02
N GLN A 4 -18.39 4.04 -9.25
CA GLN A 4 -17.36 4.38 -10.19
C GLN A 4 -16.02 3.95 -9.61
N VAL A 5 -15.31 3.11 -10.35
CA VAL A 5 -13.99 2.63 -9.94
C VAL A 5 -12.96 3.33 -10.80
N PRO A 6 -11.93 3.94 -10.18
CA PRO A 6 -10.85 4.55 -10.97
C PRO A 6 -10.27 3.57 -11.98
N THR A 7 -9.92 4.09 -13.14
CA THR A 7 -9.48 3.25 -14.26
C THR A 7 -8.36 2.30 -13.90
N HIS A 8 -7.38 2.75 -13.12
CA HIS A 8 -6.25 1.89 -12.77
C HIS A 8 -6.64 0.72 -11.87
N TYR A 9 -7.76 0.82 -11.13
CA TYR A 9 -8.25 -0.30 -10.33
C TYR A 9 -8.99 -1.33 -11.16
N ARG A 10 -9.56 -0.92 -12.29
CA ARG A 10 -10.32 -1.84 -13.15
C ARG A 10 -9.47 -2.94 -13.75
N LYS A 11 -8.16 -2.80 -13.72
CA LYS A 11 -7.24 -3.82 -14.24
C LYS A 11 -7.16 -5.03 -13.33
N GLN A 12 -7.67 -4.91 -12.12
CA GLN A 12 -7.59 -5.99 -11.14
C GLN A 12 -8.92 -6.72 -11.07
N PRO A 13 -8.90 -8.05 -11.01
CA PRO A 13 -10.14 -8.85 -11.01
C PRO A 13 -10.96 -8.65 -9.74
N ILE A 14 -10.31 -8.37 -8.62
CA ILE A 14 -10.97 -8.10 -7.34
C ILE A 14 -10.46 -6.77 -6.83
N GLN A 15 -11.39 -5.90 -6.45
CA GLN A 15 -11.01 -4.58 -5.96
C GLN A 15 -10.57 -4.65 -4.51
N PRO A 16 -9.58 -3.84 -4.11
CA PRO A 16 -9.13 -3.82 -2.72
C PRO A 16 -10.27 -3.61 -1.72
N ILE A 17 -11.22 -2.73 -2.05
CA ILE A 17 -12.33 -2.44 -1.14
C ILE A 17 -13.20 -3.68 -0.89
N GLU A 18 -13.31 -4.57 -1.86
CA GLU A 18 -14.07 -5.81 -1.69
C GLU A 18 -13.42 -6.71 -0.66
N ILE A 19 -12.10 -6.78 -0.67
CA ILE A 19 -11.35 -7.60 0.28
C ILE A 19 -11.41 -6.97 1.68
N ILE A 20 -11.24 -5.65 1.72
CA ILE A 20 -11.29 -4.90 2.98
C ILE A 20 -12.63 -5.13 3.68
N ASP A 21 -13.72 -5.03 2.92
CA ASP A 21 -15.06 -5.24 3.47
C ASP A 21 -15.27 -6.69 3.88
N ALA A 22 -14.85 -7.62 3.03
CA ALA A 22 -15.09 -9.05 3.27
C ALA A 22 -14.40 -9.55 4.54
N TYR A 23 -13.20 -9.05 4.82
CA TYR A 23 -12.42 -9.48 5.97
C TYR A 23 -12.47 -8.51 7.14
N GLY A 24 -13.19 -7.40 7.00
CA GLY A 24 -13.28 -6.43 8.08
C GLY A 24 -11.96 -5.81 8.45
N LEU A 25 -11.15 -5.48 7.45
CA LEU A 25 -9.83 -4.90 7.72
C LEU A 25 -9.98 -3.47 8.23
N ASP A 26 -9.16 -3.12 9.22
CA ASP A 26 -9.14 -1.76 9.72
C ASP A 26 -8.43 -0.84 8.72
N PHE A 27 -8.38 0.45 9.06
CA PHE A 27 -7.82 1.46 8.18
C PHE A 27 -6.37 1.15 7.76
N LYS A 28 -5.54 0.80 8.73
CA LYS A 28 -4.11 0.59 8.46
C LYS A 28 -3.88 -0.65 7.63
N ARG A 29 -4.51 -1.77 8.01
CA ARG A 29 -4.37 -3.01 7.24
C ARG A 29 -4.99 -2.87 5.86
N GLY A 30 -6.11 -2.16 5.76
CA GLY A 30 -6.75 -1.91 4.48
C GLY A 30 -5.86 -1.10 3.55
N ASN A 31 -5.19 -0.08 4.08
CA ASN A 31 -4.26 0.71 3.27
C ASN A 31 -3.04 -0.09 2.86
N ALA A 32 -2.50 -0.91 3.76
CA ALA A 32 -1.38 -1.78 3.40
C ALA A 32 -1.76 -2.70 2.24
N LEU A 33 -2.95 -3.30 2.31
CA LEU A 33 -3.44 -4.15 1.23
C LEU A 33 -3.60 -3.37 -0.08
N LYS A 34 -4.19 -2.18 0.00
CA LYS A 34 -4.40 -1.35 -1.18
C LYS A 34 -3.08 -1.04 -1.90
N TYR A 35 -2.08 -0.62 -1.14
CA TYR A 35 -0.79 -0.29 -1.75
C TYR A 35 -0.06 -1.51 -2.25
N LEU A 36 -0.17 -2.63 -1.54
CA LEU A 36 0.43 -3.87 -1.98
C LEU A 36 -0.14 -4.32 -3.33
N LEU A 37 -1.45 -4.27 -3.48
CA LEU A 37 -2.10 -4.69 -4.73
C LEU A 37 -1.87 -3.70 -5.86
N ARG A 38 -1.70 -2.42 -5.54
CA ARG A 38 -1.49 -1.37 -6.53
C ARG A 38 -0.07 -1.33 -7.06
N ALA A 39 0.88 -1.87 -6.32
CA ALA A 39 2.30 -1.79 -6.66
C ALA A 39 2.54 -2.34 -8.07
N GLY A 40 3.09 -1.50 -8.93
CA GLY A 40 3.39 -1.88 -10.30
C GLY A 40 2.24 -1.71 -11.29
N TYR A 41 1.05 -1.34 -10.84
CA TYR A 41 -0.11 -1.16 -11.72
C TYR A 41 -0.44 0.29 -12.03
N LYS A 42 0.01 1.21 -11.20
CA LYS A 42 -0.29 2.62 -11.41
C LYS A 42 0.74 3.25 -12.33
N PRO A 43 0.33 3.90 -13.41
CA PRO A 43 1.27 4.56 -14.32
C PRO A 43 2.04 5.65 -13.60
N ASN A 44 3.30 5.81 -14.00
CA ASN A 44 4.16 6.89 -13.52
C ASN A 44 4.47 6.83 -12.02
N GLU A 45 4.25 5.69 -11.39
CA GLU A 45 4.65 5.48 -10.01
C GLU A 45 5.57 4.27 -9.92
N GLU A 46 6.61 4.43 -9.12
CA GLU A 46 7.53 3.35 -8.88
C GLU A 46 6.84 2.26 -8.04
N LYS A 47 7.02 1.02 -8.45
CA LYS A 47 6.50 -0.13 -7.71
C LYS A 47 6.97 -0.10 -6.25
N ASN A 48 8.24 0.24 -6.04
CA ASN A 48 8.81 0.25 -4.69
C ASN A 48 8.22 1.33 -3.81
N ASP A 49 7.77 2.44 -4.38
CA ASP A 49 7.11 3.48 -3.59
C ASP A 49 5.83 2.94 -2.96
N ASP A 50 5.03 2.21 -3.72
CA ASP A 50 3.81 1.61 -3.20
C ASP A 50 4.12 0.52 -2.18
N LEU A 51 5.14 -0.29 -2.43
CA LEU A 51 5.54 -1.32 -1.47
C LEU A 51 6.00 -0.70 -0.15
N LEU A 52 6.74 0.41 -0.21
CA LEU A 52 7.17 1.11 1.00
C LEU A 52 5.99 1.69 1.77
N LYS A 53 4.98 2.18 1.07
CA LYS A 53 3.76 2.65 1.72
C LYS A 53 3.05 1.50 2.44
N ALA A 54 2.99 0.34 1.80
CA ALA A 54 2.39 -0.83 2.44
C ALA A 54 3.15 -1.21 3.71
N VAL A 55 4.48 -1.22 3.64
CA VAL A 55 5.31 -1.51 4.81
C VAL A 55 5.07 -0.51 5.93
N TRP A 56 4.99 0.78 5.57
CA TRP A 56 4.77 1.84 6.55
C TRP A 56 3.46 1.61 7.32
N TYR A 57 2.39 1.32 6.61
CA TYR A 57 1.10 1.06 7.25
C TYR A 57 1.15 -0.18 8.15
N LEU A 58 1.86 -1.22 7.73
CA LEU A 58 2.00 -2.43 8.56
C LEU A 58 2.76 -2.14 9.84
N ILE A 59 3.81 -1.35 9.77
CA ILE A 59 4.57 -0.99 10.96
C ILE A 59 3.72 -0.12 11.88
N CYS A 60 2.94 0.80 11.32
CA CYS A 60 2.02 1.61 12.12
C CYS A 60 1.00 0.74 12.86
N GLU A 61 0.55 -0.34 12.21
CA GLU A 61 -0.40 -1.25 12.83
C GLU A 61 0.23 -1.99 14.01
N MET A 62 1.49 -2.38 13.87
CA MET A 62 2.17 -3.18 14.89
C MET A 62 2.79 -2.36 16.01
N HIS A 63 3.23 -1.15 15.73
CA HIS A 63 4.03 -0.37 16.65
C HIS A 63 3.55 1.08 16.77
N SER A 64 4.26 2.00 16.13
CA SER A 64 3.96 3.41 16.22
C SER A 64 4.34 4.10 14.91
N ILE A 65 3.76 5.28 14.73
CA ILE A 65 4.08 6.12 13.57
C ILE A 65 5.55 6.52 13.58
N GLU A 66 6.09 6.79 14.77
CA GLU A 66 7.49 7.20 14.90
C GLU A 66 8.43 6.10 14.41
N LEU A 67 8.19 4.87 14.85
CA LEU A 67 9.01 3.75 14.41
C LEU A 67 8.83 3.50 12.93
N ALA A 68 7.62 3.62 12.43
CA ALA A 68 7.34 3.46 11.00
C ALA A 68 8.12 4.48 10.18
N ASP A 69 8.17 5.73 10.62
CA ASP A 69 8.90 6.78 9.93
C ASP A 69 10.41 6.49 9.91
N GLU A 70 10.96 6.03 11.04
CA GLU A 70 12.38 5.70 11.10
C GLU A 70 12.74 4.54 10.18
N ILE A 71 11.96 3.48 10.21
CA ILE A 71 12.21 2.31 9.38
C ILE A 71 12.02 2.64 7.92
N ASN A 72 10.98 3.40 7.58
CA ASN A 72 10.73 3.79 6.21
C ASN A 72 11.86 4.64 5.64
N ALA A 73 12.38 5.56 6.43
CA ALA A 73 13.52 6.36 6.00
C ALA A 73 14.73 5.49 5.70
N GLN A 74 15.00 4.49 6.55
CA GLN A 74 16.11 3.58 6.33
C GLN A 74 15.91 2.73 5.08
N LEU A 75 14.69 2.26 4.86
CA LEU A 75 14.38 1.48 3.67
C LEU A 75 14.57 2.30 2.39
N LEU A 76 14.20 3.58 2.42
CA LEU A 76 14.40 4.47 1.29
C LEU A 76 15.88 4.68 1.00
N VAL A 77 16.69 4.86 2.04
CA VAL A 77 18.14 5.00 1.89
C VAL A 77 18.73 3.74 1.26
N ASP A 78 18.33 2.57 1.78
CA ASP A 78 18.85 1.31 1.26
C ASP A 78 18.43 1.09 -0.20
N ALA A 79 17.18 1.44 -0.53
CA ALA A 79 16.68 1.28 -1.89
C ALA A 79 17.41 2.18 -2.89
N THR A 80 17.80 3.39 -2.47
CA THR A 80 18.51 4.32 -3.36
C THR A 80 20.01 4.03 -3.44
N ARG A 81 20.55 3.36 -2.44
CA ARG A 81 21.98 3.04 -2.40
C ARG A 81 22.39 2.09 -3.53
N ASP A 82 21.49 1.19 -3.88
CA ASP A 82 21.77 0.16 -4.87
C ASP A 82 21.44 0.58 -6.30
N ALA A 83 20.94 1.76 -6.45
CA ALA A 83 20.52 2.25 -7.78
C ALA A 83 21.74 2.59 -8.66
#